data_66ff4823bde326ea52a8ee023fb01328
#
_entry.id   66ff4823bde326ea52a8ee023fb01328
#
_cell.length_a   1.000
_cell.length_b   1.000
_cell.length_c   1.000
_cell.angle_alpha   90.00
_cell.angle_beta   90.00
_cell.angle_gamma   90.00
#
_symmetry.space_group_name_H-M   'P 1'
#
loop_
_entity.id
_entity.type
_entity.pdbx_description
1 polymer ?
#
loop_
_entity_poly.entity_id
_entity_poly.type
_entity_poly.pdbx_seq_one_letter_code
_entity_poly.pdbx_strand_id
1 'polypeptide(L)'
;MSITIESLWEDRKRYFGLPLSFTRYRLSDDRLFISEGFLNIKDDEVLLYRVRDIDTRRSLWQRLFGVGTVTVLSSDKTMPALELKNIKDPLFVKELIHKQVEEMKIRRRVRFGEIMTATDDDLDEEE
;
A
#
# COMPACT_ATOMS: atom_id res chain seq x y z
N MET A 1 15.71 -19.61 -0.57
CA MET A 1 15.28 -19.17 -1.89
C MET A 1 14.39 -17.94 -1.76
N SER A 2 14.71 -16.89 -2.43
CA SER A 2 13.93 -15.67 -2.35
C SER A 2 12.98 -15.57 -3.54
N ILE A 3 11.71 -15.32 -3.23
CA ILE A 3 10.75 -14.93 -4.25
C ILE A 3 11.01 -13.45 -4.51
N THR A 4 11.36 -13.11 -5.75
CA THR A 4 11.57 -11.73 -6.11
C THR A 4 10.23 -11.05 -6.36
N ILE A 5 9.82 -10.19 -5.44
CA ILE A 5 8.65 -9.35 -5.62
C ILE A 5 9.14 -8.01 -6.13
N GLU A 6 8.66 -7.60 -7.28
CA GLU A 6 9.04 -6.31 -7.85
C GLU A 6 8.49 -5.18 -6.99
N SER A 7 9.38 -4.29 -6.56
CA SER A 7 9.01 -3.15 -5.74
C SER A 7 8.86 -1.92 -6.62
N LEU A 8 7.70 -1.26 -6.52
CA LEU A 8 7.44 0.00 -7.20
C LEU A 8 8.02 1.17 -6.43
N TRP A 9 8.13 1.02 -5.13
CA TRP A 9 8.65 2.05 -4.24
C TRP A 9 9.13 1.40 -2.94
N GLU A 10 10.22 1.95 -2.39
CA GLU A 10 10.76 1.55 -1.09
C GLU A 10 11.27 2.78 -0.36
N ASP A 11 11.07 2.83 0.97
CA ASP A 11 11.66 3.85 1.82
C ASP A 11 11.74 3.32 3.25
N ARG A 12 12.38 4.10 4.11
CA ARG A 12 12.46 3.84 5.54
C ARG A 12 11.89 5.04 6.28
N LYS A 13 11.37 4.79 7.49
CA LYS A 13 11.02 5.88 8.38
C LYS A 13 12.28 6.69 8.64
N ARG A 14 12.23 7.98 8.38
CA ARG A 14 13.42 8.84 8.44
C ARG A 14 13.45 9.64 9.73
N TYR A 15 14.64 9.77 10.31
CA TYR A 15 14.91 10.67 11.41
C TYR A 15 15.81 11.77 10.90
N PHE A 16 15.43 13.03 11.11
CA PHE A 16 16.17 14.20 10.62
C PHE A 16 16.41 14.15 9.11
N GLY A 17 15.47 13.53 8.36
CA GLY A 17 15.59 13.37 6.92
C GLY A 17 16.49 12.23 6.46
N LEU A 18 17.12 11.50 7.38
CA LEU A 18 18.04 10.40 7.07
C LEU A 18 17.38 9.04 7.31
N PRO A 19 17.64 8.03 6.46
CA PRO A 19 17.02 6.70 6.61
C PRO A 19 17.71 5.86 7.67
N LEU A 20 17.61 6.27 8.94
CA LEU A 20 18.33 5.66 10.05
C LEU A 20 17.53 4.66 10.88
N SER A 21 16.24 4.47 10.61
CA SER A 21 15.40 3.59 11.41
C SER A 21 15.39 2.16 10.87
N PHE A 22 14.86 1.25 11.69
CA PHE A 22 14.64 -0.14 11.30
C PHE A 22 13.22 -0.40 10.80
N THR A 23 12.45 0.65 10.55
CA THR A 23 11.13 0.56 9.95
C THR A 23 11.24 0.81 8.46
N ARG A 24 10.85 -0.19 7.67
CA ARG A 24 10.93 -0.13 6.21
C ARG A 24 9.56 -0.27 5.60
N TYR A 25 9.33 0.46 4.52
CA TYR A 25 8.09 0.43 3.77
C TYR A 25 8.37 0.04 2.33
N ARG A 26 7.49 -0.74 1.75
CA ARG A 26 7.64 -1.18 0.37
C ARG A 26 6.29 -1.30 -0.30
N LEU A 27 6.20 -0.84 -1.53
CA LEU A 27 5.00 -0.96 -2.35
C LEU A 27 5.29 -1.90 -3.52
N SER A 28 4.49 -2.95 -3.64
CA SER A 28 4.49 -3.81 -4.82
C SER A 28 3.26 -3.47 -5.68
N ASP A 29 3.03 -4.26 -6.72
CA ASP A 29 1.89 -4.02 -7.61
C ASP A 29 0.53 -4.26 -6.93
N ASP A 30 0.46 -5.15 -5.93
CA ASP A 30 -0.80 -5.52 -5.28
C ASP A 30 -0.83 -5.31 -3.76
N ARG A 31 0.29 -4.95 -3.13
CA ARG A 31 0.37 -4.86 -1.67
C ARG A 31 1.27 -3.73 -1.20
N LEU A 32 0.98 -3.29 0.02
CA LEU A 32 1.83 -2.37 0.74
C LEU A 32 2.39 -3.11 1.96
N PHE A 33 3.70 -3.11 2.11
CA PHE A 33 4.40 -3.83 3.17
C PHE A 33 5.00 -2.85 4.18
N ILE A 34 4.96 -3.26 5.45
CA ILE A 34 5.69 -2.59 6.51
C ILE A 34 6.49 -3.63 7.27
N SER A 35 7.76 -3.34 7.51
CA SER A 35 8.65 -4.23 8.26
C SER A 35 9.29 -3.42 9.37
N GLU A 36 9.10 -3.85 10.61
CA GLU A 36 9.60 -3.15 11.78
C GLU A 36 10.49 -4.04 12.61
N GLY A 37 11.59 -3.47 13.12
CA GLY A 37 12.46 -4.12 14.08
C GLY A 37 13.84 -4.43 13.60
N PHE A 38 14.70 -4.79 14.56
CA PHE A 38 16.10 -5.14 14.30
C PHE A 38 16.39 -6.59 14.69
N LEU A 39 16.21 -6.92 15.97
CA LEU A 39 16.41 -8.30 16.43
C LEU A 39 15.18 -9.15 16.20
N ASN A 40 14.02 -8.58 16.51
CA ASN A 40 12.74 -9.21 16.23
C ASN A 40 12.05 -8.40 15.14
N ILE A 41 11.81 -9.03 14.00
CA ILE A 41 11.22 -8.35 12.85
C ILE A 41 9.73 -8.67 12.77
N LYS A 42 8.92 -7.63 12.71
CA LYS A 42 7.47 -7.74 12.50
C LYS A 42 7.15 -7.25 11.11
N ASP A 43 6.60 -8.13 10.29
CA ASP A 43 6.19 -7.83 8.93
C ASP A 43 4.67 -7.82 8.83
N ASP A 44 4.11 -6.74 8.31
CA ASP A 44 2.69 -6.61 8.05
C ASP A 44 2.48 -6.19 6.60
N GLU A 45 1.30 -6.48 6.07
CA GLU A 45 0.96 -6.09 4.72
C GLU A 45 -0.51 -5.72 4.61
N VAL A 46 -0.82 -4.86 3.64
CA VAL A 46 -2.18 -4.47 3.29
C VAL A 46 -2.37 -4.69 1.80
N LEU A 47 -3.43 -5.43 1.45
CA LEU A 47 -3.81 -5.63 0.06
C LEU A 47 -4.39 -4.34 -0.49
N LEU A 48 -3.90 -3.89 -1.63
CA LEU A 48 -4.26 -2.57 -2.17
C LEU A 48 -5.75 -2.45 -2.52
N TYR A 49 -6.39 -3.54 -2.94
CA TYR A 49 -7.82 -3.47 -3.24
C TYR A 49 -8.68 -3.21 -2.00
N ARG A 50 -8.13 -3.37 -0.79
CA ARG A 50 -8.82 -3.10 0.47
C ARG A 50 -8.62 -1.68 0.97
N VAL A 51 -7.78 -0.89 0.31
CA VAL A 51 -7.52 0.49 0.71
C VAL A 51 -8.76 1.34 0.42
N ARG A 52 -9.20 2.11 1.43
CA ARG A 52 -10.38 2.96 1.34
C ARG A 52 -10.03 4.42 1.16
N ASP A 53 -8.96 4.88 1.80
CA ASP A 53 -8.59 6.28 1.77
C ASP A 53 -7.10 6.43 2.04
N ILE A 54 -6.53 7.53 1.58
CA ILE A 54 -5.11 7.84 1.76
C ILE A 54 -4.99 9.32 2.09
N ASP A 55 -4.37 9.63 3.23
CA ASP A 55 -4.13 10.99 3.67
C ASP A 55 -2.64 11.29 3.80
N THR A 56 -2.27 12.54 3.64
CA THR A 56 -0.92 12.99 3.95
C THR A 56 -0.97 14.03 5.04
N ARG A 57 0.07 14.01 5.89
CA ARG A 57 0.22 14.98 6.97
C ARG A 57 1.68 15.40 7.05
N ARG A 58 1.93 16.70 7.13
CA ARG A 58 3.27 17.24 7.28
C ARG A 58 3.26 18.31 8.37
N SER A 59 3.98 18.04 9.46
CA SER A 59 4.20 19.03 10.51
C SER A 59 5.29 20.00 10.09
N LEU A 60 5.50 21.05 10.86
CA LEU A 60 6.57 22.01 10.57
C LEU A 60 7.94 21.33 10.58
N TRP A 61 8.19 20.45 11.54
CA TRP A 61 9.45 19.71 11.61
C TRP A 61 9.63 18.78 10.42
N GLN A 62 8.57 18.09 10.03
CA GLN A 62 8.63 17.21 8.87
C GLN A 62 8.91 17.99 7.59
N ARG A 63 8.30 19.14 7.43
CA ARG A 63 8.55 20.01 6.26
C ARG A 63 10.00 20.49 6.23
N LEU A 64 10.57 20.79 7.39
CA LEU A 64 11.96 21.22 7.50
C LEU A 64 12.92 20.14 7.01
N PHE A 65 12.63 18.87 7.28
CA PHE A 65 13.47 17.74 6.89
C PHE A 65 13.03 17.09 5.58
N GLY A 66 12.04 17.66 4.90
CA GLY A 66 11.58 17.15 3.60
C GLY A 66 10.85 15.83 3.69
N VAL A 67 10.21 15.53 4.81
CA VAL A 67 9.48 14.28 5.00
C VAL A 67 8.03 14.56 5.38
N GLY A 68 7.23 13.50 5.46
CA GLY A 68 5.85 13.59 5.90
C GLY A 68 5.31 12.21 6.20
N THR A 69 4.06 12.14 6.63
CA THR A 69 3.40 10.90 6.97
C THR A 69 2.25 10.66 6.01
N VAL A 70 2.20 9.46 5.44
CA VAL A 70 1.08 9.01 4.60
C VAL A 70 0.30 7.97 5.39
N THR A 71 -0.99 8.22 5.62
CA THR A 71 -1.86 7.30 6.34
C THR A 71 -2.76 6.61 5.33
N VAL A 72 -2.69 5.29 5.30
CA VAL A 72 -3.48 4.44 4.42
C VAL A 72 -4.56 3.76 5.25
N LEU A 73 -5.81 4.08 4.97
CA LEU A 73 -6.96 3.48 5.66
C LEU A 73 -7.49 2.33 4.82
N SER A 74 -7.73 1.19 5.46
CA SER A 74 -8.18 0.00 4.76
C SER A 74 -9.38 -0.63 5.45
N SER A 75 -10.04 -1.57 4.74
CA SER A 75 -11.11 -2.39 5.30
C SER A 75 -10.58 -3.65 5.97
N ASP A 76 -9.27 -3.83 6.02
CA ASP A 76 -8.63 -4.98 6.67
C ASP A 76 -8.81 -4.89 8.18
N LYS A 77 -9.35 -5.92 8.78
CA LYS A 77 -9.62 -5.94 10.22
C LYS A 77 -8.35 -5.99 11.07
N THR A 78 -7.29 -6.61 10.53
CA THR A 78 -6.03 -6.72 11.26
C THR A 78 -5.15 -5.50 11.09
N MET A 79 -5.33 -4.76 10.00
CA MET A 79 -4.53 -3.56 9.71
C MET A 79 -5.45 -2.47 9.14
N PRO A 80 -6.37 -1.91 9.97
CA PRO A 80 -7.32 -0.90 9.48
C PRO A 80 -6.67 0.42 9.09
N ALA A 81 -5.48 0.70 9.62
CA ALA A 81 -4.72 1.90 9.28
C ALA A 81 -3.24 1.56 9.25
N LEU A 82 -2.56 1.96 8.20
CA LEU A 82 -1.12 1.82 8.07
C LEU A 82 -0.53 3.21 7.91
N GLU A 83 0.41 3.57 8.76
CA GLU A 83 1.07 4.87 8.69
C GLU A 83 2.48 4.73 8.15
N LEU A 84 2.76 5.43 7.06
CA LEU A 84 4.11 5.55 6.50
C LEU A 84 4.71 6.81 7.10
N LYS A 85 5.40 6.67 8.24
CA LYS A 85 5.88 7.81 9.03
C LYS A 85 7.21 8.34 8.53
N ASN A 86 7.30 9.64 8.42
CA ASN A 86 8.55 10.35 8.09
C ASN A 86 9.22 9.78 6.83
N ILE A 87 8.45 9.70 5.76
CA ILE A 87 8.98 9.26 4.46
C ILE A 87 9.27 10.48 3.59
N LYS A 88 10.17 10.30 2.64
CA LYS A 88 10.52 11.34 1.68
C LYS A 88 9.43 11.47 0.62
N ASP A 89 9.15 12.71 0.20
CA ASP A 89 8.19 13.01 -0.86
C ASP A 89 6.81 12.38 -0.62
N PRO A 90 6.14 12.70 0.49
CA PRO A 90 4.87 12.03 0.83
C PRO A 90 3.76 12.25 -0.20
N LEU A 91 3.73 13.39 -0.86
CA LEU A 91 2.71 13.65 -1.87
C LEU A 91 2.90 12.77 -3.10
N PHE A 92 4.14 12.57 -3.52
CA PHE A 92 4.45 11.65 -4.61
C PHE A 92 4.06 10.23 -4.25
N VAL A 93 4.41 9.79 -3.03
CA VAL A 93 4.09 8.44 -2.55
C VAL A 93 2.58 8.25 -2.46
N LYS A 94 1.86 9.25 -1.97
CA LYS A 94 0.39 9.20 -1.94
C LYS A 94 -0.19 8.96 -3.33
N GLU A 95 0.28 9.71 -4.32
CA GLU A 95 -0.21 9.58 -5.69
C GLU A 95 0.16 8.23 -6.29
N LEU A 96 1.35 7.73 -6.00
CA LEU A 96 1.80 6.43 -6.48
C LEU A 96 0.93 5.31 -5.90
N ILE A 97 0.67 5.36 -4.59
CA ILE A 97 -0.19 4.37 -3.92
C ILE A 97 -1.61 4.47 -4.47
N HIS A 98 -2.13 5.68 -4.61
CA HIS A 98 -3.48 5.91 -5.13
C HIS A 98 -3.65 5.31 -6.53
N LYS A 99 -2.69 5.57 -7.41
CA LYS A 99 -2.71 5.02 -8.76
C LYS A 99 -2.73 3.49 -8.72
N GLN A 100 -1.87 2.90 -7.90
CA GLN A 100 -1.77 1.45 -7.82
C GLN A 100 -3.03 0.83 -7.20
N VAL A 101 -3.62 1.48 -6.21
CA VAL A 101 -4.89 1.06 -5.61
C VAL A 101 -6.00 1.04 -6.66
N GLU A 102 -6.09 2.10 -7.46
CA GLU A 102 -7.10 2.17 -8.51
C GLU A 102 -6.90 1.08 -9.56
N GLU A 103 -5.67 0.81 -9.95
CA GLU A 103 -5.36 -0.28 -10.89
C GLU A 103 -5.78 -1.64 -10.34
N MET A 104 -5.52 -1.89 -9.06
CA MET A 104 -5.89 -3.16 -8.44
C MET A 104 -7.40 -3.32 -8.34
N LYS A 105 -8.11 -2.24 -8.02
CA LYS A 105 -9.57 -2.25 -7.96
C LYS A 105 -10.18 -2.51 -9.33
N ILE A 106 -9.62 -1.91 -10.36
CA ILE A 106 -10.08 -2.11 -11.74
C ILE A 106 -9.85 -3.56 -12.18
N ARG A 107 -8.65 -4.10 -11.93
CA ARG A 107 -8.34 -5.49 -12.28
C ARG A 107 -9.28 -6.46 -11.58
N ARG A 108 -9.54 -6.22 -10.30
CA ARG A 108 -10.43 -7.08 -9.51
C ARG A 108 -11.87 -6.98 -10.01
N ARG A 109 -12.32 -5.79 -10.38
CA ARG A 109 -13.66 -5.57 -10.92
C ARG A 109 -13.84 -6.25 -12.27
N VAL A 110 -12.86 -6.16 -13.15
CA VAL A 110 -12.88 -6.81 -14.46
C VAL A 110 -12.92 -8.32 -14.30
N ARG A 111 -12.07 -8.89 -13.44
CA ARG A 111 -12.05 -10.32 -13.17
C ARG A 111 -13.40 -10.80 -12.63
N PHE A 112 -13.97 -10.06 -11.70
CA PHE A 112 -15.27 -10.38 -11.13
C PHE A 112 -16.37 -10.31 -12.19
N GLY A 113 -16.31 -9.32 -13.06
CA GLY A 113 -17.25 -9.17 -14.17
C GLY A 113 -17.18 -10.34 -15.15
N GLU A 114 -15.99 -10.84 -15.45
CA GLU A 114 -15.81 -12.00 -16.30
C GLU A 114 -16.42 -13.26 -15.68
N ILE A 115 -16.24 -13.45 -14.39
CA ILE A 115 -16.82 -14.59 -13.67
C ILE A 115 -18.35 -14.53 -13.68
N MET A 116 -18.90 -13.35 -13.46
CA MET A 116 -20.36 -13.15 -13.48
C MET A 116 -20.94 -13.38 -14.86
N THR A 117 -20.26 -12.92 -15.90
CA THR A 117 -20.68 -13.12 -17.29
C THR A 117 -20.66 -14.61 -17.66
N ALA A 118 -19.62 -15.34 -17.27
CA ALA A 118 -19.52 -16.78 -17.51
C ALA A 118 -20.65 -17.53 -16.80
N THR A 119 -20.99 -17.13 -15.59
CA THR A 119 -22.08 -17.76 -14.83
C THR A 119 -23.43 -17.51 -15.48
N ASP A 120 -23.68 -16.32 -15.99
CA ASP A 120 -24.92 -15.98 -16.68
C ASP A 120 -25.07 -16.77 -17.99
N ASP A 121 -23.97 -16.92 -18.74
CA ASP A 121 -23.96 -17.71 -19.97
C ASP A 121 -24.27 -19.17 -19.68
N ASP A 122 -23.70 -19.71 -18.60
CA ASP A 122 -23.98 -21.11 -18.21
C ASP A 122 -25.45 -21.30 -17.83
N LEU A 123 -26.05 -20.33 -17.17
CA LEU A 123 -27.45 -20.37 -16.80
C LEU A 123 -28.36 -20.31 -18.04
N ASP A 124 -28.00 -19.48 -19.01
CA ASP A 124 -28.75 -19.37 -20.27
C ASP A 124 -28.70 -20.66 -21.07
N GLU A 125 -27.59 -21.38 -21.04
CA GLU A 125 -27.43 -22.64 -21.73
C GLU A 125 -28.31 -23.76 -21.15
N GLU A 126 -28.65 -23.68 -19.88
CA GLU A 126 -29.50 -24.67 -19.21
C GLU A 126 -30.97 -24.53 -19.57
N GLU A 127 -31.38 -23.43 -20.13
CA GLU A 127 -32.73 -23.22 -20.61
C GLU A 127 -32.91 -23.79 -21.99
#